data_29355ec0784f73b60bd6c262213608f6
#
_entry.id   29355ec0784f73b60bd6c262213608f6
#
_cell.length_a   1.000
_cell.length_b   1.000
_cell.length_c   1.000
_cell.angle_alpha   90.00
_cell.angle_beta   90.00
_cell.angle_gamma   90.00
#
_symmetry.space_group_name_H-M   'P 1'
#
loop_
_entity.id
_entity.type
_entity.pdbx_description
1 polymer ?
#
loop_
_entity_poly.entity_id
_entity_poly.type
_entity_poly.pdbx_seq_one_letter_code
_entity_poly.pdbx_strand_id
1 'polypeptide(L)'
;MERKFTQQLLKWKNSASRMPLIVTGARQVGKTYGLLEFGKAHYKNVVYLNFENFSELHEIFERDLNPVRIIRELSVKKGEPIFPDATLLIFDEVQACERALTSLKYFCEDAPQYHIAAAGSLLGVTLNRSKFSFPVGKIDRIVLYPLDFEEFLWTLDRKSGAELIRECFETNSKFTAHTDFLDLYKLYLLIGGMPQIVREYVKSKDFDIISVLQHNINDAYIADMVKYAQPTETNRILAAFNSIPAQLAKENHKFQYKIIKTGARAYEYEAPLDWLQAAGIVRKCVKVTEGKFPLELFAQHNSFKAYLTDAGLLSSKYSLPRNVLLSDFSGFDTIKGALAENYVFVALNQNGYEPHYWESEGKAEVDFIFQDRNGKIIPVEVKSSENNRSRSLNLYVAKYKPDYSIRISAKNFGFENNIKSVPLYAVFCL
;
A
#
# COMPACT_ATOMS: atom_id res chain seq x y z
N MET A 1 9.50 10.00 12.70
CA MET A 1 8.83 10.42 11.44
C MET A 1 7.34 10.50 11.66
N GLU A 2 6.73 11.62 11.30
CA GLU A 2 5.28 11.79 11.35
C GLU A 2 4.60 10.89 10.31
N ARG A 3 3.46 10.28 10.66
CA ARG A 3 2.72 9.38 9.79
C ARG A 3 1.21 9.64 9.90
N LYS A 4 0.50 9.59 8.79
CA LYS A 4 -0.97 9.59 8.74
C LYS A 4 -1.57 8.45 9.57
N PHE A 5 -0.82 7.37 9.71
CA PHE A 5 -1.16 6.22 10.54
C PHE A 5 -1.49 6.60 11.99
N THR A 6 -0.75 7.55 12.59
CA THR A 6 -1.03 8.03 13.95
C THR A 6 -2.44 8.63 14.07
N GLN A 7 -2.89 9.37 13.05
CA GLN A 7 -4.25 9.93 13.03
C GLN A 7 -5.31 8.83 12.89
N GLN A 8 -5.04 7.78 12.11
CA GLN A 8 -5.93 6.62 11.99
C GLN A 8 -6.04 5.87 13.31
N LEU A 9 -4.93 5.68 14.02
CA LEU A 9 -4.90 5.07 15.36
C LEU A 9 -5.64 5.91 16.40
N LEU A 10 -5.55 7.25 16.34
CA LEU A 10 -6.33 8.14 17.20
C LEU A 10 -7.83 8.03 16.94
N LYS A 11 -8.24 7.97 15.66
CA LYS A 11 -9.65 7.75 15.30
C LYS A 11 -10.14 6.41 15.84
N TRP A 12 -9.35 5.34 15.67
CA TRP A 12 -9.66 4.02 16.20
C TRP A 12 -9.78 4.05 17.73
N LYS A 13 -8.79 4.60 18.44
CA LYS A 13 -8.79 4.69 19.91
C LYS A 13 -10.04 5.37 20.46
N ASN A 14 -10.48 6.45 19.82
CA ASN A 14 -11.59 7.30 20.27
C ASN A 14 -12.96 6.87 19.72
N SER A 15 -13.02 5.79 18.93
CA SER A 15 -14.28 5.29 18.38
C SER A 15 -15.15 4.67 19.48
N ALA A 16 -16.42 5.09 19.57
CA ALA A 16 -17.40 4.50 20.47
C ALA A 16 -17.71 3.02 20.16
N SER A 17 -17.56 2.62 18.89
CA SER A 17 -17.72 1.25 18.40
C SER A 17 -16.40 0.55 18.15
N ARG A 18 -15.32 0.94 18.87
CA ARG A 18 -13.99 0.36 18.71
C ARG A 18 -14.01 -1.16 18.88
N MET A 19 -13.42 -1.84 17.94
CA MET A 19 -13.12 -3.27 18.01
C MET A 19 -11.60 -3.50 18.10
N PRO A 20 -11.12 -4.69 18.48
CA PRO A 20 -9.72 -5.03 18.35
C PRO A 20 -9.19 -4.70 16.94
N LEU A 21 -8.03 -4.05 16.86
CA LEU A 21 -7.45 -3.58 15.61
C LEU A 21 -6.53 -4.65 15.01
N ILE A 22 -6.65 -4.87 13.70
CA ILE A 22 -5.65 -5.58 12.91
C ILE A 22 -4.96 -4.60 11.96
N VAL A 23 -3.64 -4.51 12.07
CA VAL A 23 -2.79 -3.73 11.17
C VAL A 23 -2.07 -4.66 10.20
N THR A 24 -2.45 -4.58 8.93
CA THR A 24 -1.82 -5.33 7.83
C THR A 24 -0.93 -4.42 6.99
N GLY A 25 -0.15 -5.00 6.08
CA GLY A 25 0.75 -4.27 5.17
C GLY A 25 2.05 -5.02 4.99
N ALA A 26 2.81 -4.66 3.97
CA ALA A 26 4.08 -5.33 3.64
C ALA A 26 5.06 -5.33 4.83
N ARG A 27 6.05 -6.22 4.77
CA ARG A 27 7.14 -6.23 5.75
C ARG A 27 7.90 -4.89 5.71
N GLN A 28 8.35 -4.43 6.88
CA GLN A 28 9.18 -3.23 7.07
C GLN A 28 8.49 -1.87 6.77
N VAL A 29 7.17 -1.82 6.59
CA VAL A 29 6.42 -0.55 6.46
C VAL A 29 6.23 0.20 7.79
N GLY A 30 6.69 -0.37 8.92
CA GLY A 30 6.70 0.29 10.23
C GLY A 30 5.50 -0.02 11.12
N LYS A 31 4.80 -1.15 10.94
CA LYS A 31 3.63 -1.54 11.76
C LYS A 31 3.94 -1.56 13.25
N THR A 32 4.88 -2.38 13.68
CA THR A 32 5.30 -2.56 15.08
C THR A 32 5.82 -1.25 15.67
N TYR A 33 6.70 -0.56 14.93
CA TYR A 33 7.23 0.73 15.36
C TYR A 33 6.12 1.77 15.59
N GLY A 34 5.20 1.90 14.64
CA GLY A 34 4.09 2.86 14.75
C GLY A 34 3.14 2.56 15.91
N LEU A 35 2.83 1.28 16.16
CA LEU A 35 2.01 0.88 17.30
C LEU A 35 2.70 1.13 18.64
N LEU A 36 4.01 0.84 18.77
CA LEU A 36 4.78 1.10 19.97
C LEU A 36 4.87 2.60 20.28
N GLU A 37 5.20 3.43 19.29
CA GLU A 37 5.27 4.89 19.49
C GLU A 37 3.90 5.49 19.82
N PHE A 38 2.85 5.01 19.15
CA PHE A 38 1.48 5.41 19.46
C PHE A 38 1.09 5.04 20.89
N GLY A 39 1.42 3.81 21.30
CA GLY A 39 1.15 3.34 22.65
C GLY A 39 1.85 4.18 23.71
N LYS A 40 3.14 4.46 23.54
CA LYS A 40 3.92 5.33 24.46
C LYS A 40 3.35 6.74 24.58
N ALA A 41 2.85 7.30 23.47
CA ALA A 41 2.34 8.68 23.45
C ALA A 41 0.91 8.81 24.00
N HIS A 42 0.09 7.76 23.92
CA HIS A 42 -1.36 7.88 24.10
C HIS A 42 -1.95 6.93 25.17
N TYR A 43 -1.15 6.07 25.81
CA TYR A 43 -1.57 5.15 26.86
C TYR A 43 -0.67 5.28 28.09
N LYS A 44 -1.16 4.83 29.26
CA LYS A 44 -0.35 4.80 30.49
C LYS A 44 0.77 3.79 30.43
N ASN A 45 0.51 2.63 29.80
CA ASN A 45 1.52 1.61 29.54
C ASN A 45 1.19 0.84 28.25
N VAL A 46 2.19 0.10 27.77
CA VAL A 46 2.10 -0.72 26.56
C VAL A 46 2.61 -2.11 26.90
N VAL A 47 1.79 -3.12 26.69
CA VAL A 47 2.22 -4.51 26.82
C VAL A 47 2.44 -5.09 25.42
N TYR A 48 3.71 -5.33 25.10
CA TYR A 48 4.14 -5.86 23.80
C TYR A 48 4.37 -7.37 23.87
N LEU A 49 3.71 -8.10 22.96
CA LEU A 49 3.73 -9.55 22.85
C LEU A 49 4.13 -9.94 21.43
N ASN A 50 5.31 -10.54 21.26
CA ASN A 50 5.76 -11.06 19.97
C ASN A 50 5.60 -12.59 19.98
N PHE A 51 4.69 -13.10 19.14
CA PHE A 51 4.33 -14.52 19.12
C PHE A 51 5.34 -15.38 18.33
N GLU A 52 6.18 -14.80 17.50
CA GLU A 52 7.24 -15.54 16.80
C GLU A 52 8.44 -15.78 17.74
N ASN A 53 8.81 -14.79 18.55
CA ASN A 53 9.97 -14.87 19.42
C ASN A 53 9.74 -15.59 20.75
N PHE A 54 8.48 -15.60 21.23
CA PHE A 54 8.11 -16.15 22.53
C PHE A 54 7.02 -17.19 22.39
N SER A 55 7.40 -18.42 21.99
CA SER A 55 6.47 -19.53 21.82
C SER A 55 5.70 -19.91 23.09
N GLU A 56 6.26 -19.64 24.26
CA GLU A 56 5.62 -19.82 25.57
C GLU A 56 4.35 -18.97 25.78
N LEU A 57 4.17 -17.89 24.99
CA LEU A 57 2.93 -17.13 25.00
C LEU A 57 1.77 -17.91 24.40
N HIS A 58 2.04 -18.90 23.53
CA HIS A 58 1.00 -19.71 22.89
C HIS A 58 0.20 -20.52 23.92
N GLU A 59 0.87 -21.03 24.96
CA GLU A 59 0.24 -21.85 26.02
C GLU A 59 -0.92 -21.10 26.70
N ILE A 60 -0.80 -19.77 26.85
CA ILE A 60 -1.85 -18.92 27.44
C ILE A 60 -3.14 -19.01 26.61
N PHE A 61 -3.04 -19.15 25.29
CA PHE A 61 -4.19 -19.20 24.38
C PHE A 61 -4.65 -20.64 24.08
N GLU A 62 -3.85 -21.67 24.37
CA GLU A 62 -4.21 -23.07 24.10
C GLU A 62 -5.28 -23.62 25.06
N ARG A 63 -5.27 -23.17 26.33
CA ARG A 63 -6.18 -23.67 27.35
C ARG A 63 -7.65 -23.32 27.05
N ASP A 64 -7.93 -22.04 26.87
CA ASP A 64 -9.22 -21.48 26.47
C ASP A 64 -9.01 -20.04 25.91
N LEU A 65 -10.09 -19.37 25.49
CA LEU A 65 -10.03 -18.01 24.96
C LEU A 65 -10.76 -16.99 25.84
N ASN A 66 -10.89 -17.28 27.16
CA ASN A 66 -11.51 -16.38 28.13
C ASN A 66 -10.64 -15.11 28.31
N PRO A 67 -11.11 -13.91 27.97
CA PRO A 67 -10.33 -12.68 28.03
C PRO A 67 -9.82 -12.35 29.44
N VAL A 68 -10.63 -12.57 30.48
CA VAL A 68 -10.27 -12.23 31.87
C VAL A 68 -9.08 -13.07 32.33
N ARG A 69 -9.11 -14.39 32.03
CA ARG A 69 -8.00 -15.27 32.34
C ARG A 69 -6.75 -14.90 31.54
N ILE A 70 -6.89 -14.66 30.23
CA ILE A 70 -5.78 -14.30 29.35
C ILE A 70 -5.10 -13.03 29.87
N ILE A 71 -5.85 -11.98 30.20
CA ILE A 71 -5.31 -10.73 30.75
C ILE A 71 -4.54 -10.98 32.04
N ARG A 72 -5.10 -11.79 32.95
CA ARG A 72 -4.44 -12.13 34.22
C ARG A 72 -3.11 -12.87 34.00
N GLU A 73 -3.10 -13.88 33.13
CA GLU A 73 -1.89 -14.65 32.84
C GLU A 73 -0.84 -13.83 32.10
N LEU A 74 -1.24 -12.99 31.14
CA LEU A 74 -0.34 -12.06 30.45
C LEU A 74 0.27 -11.05 31.44
N SER A 75 -0.53 -10.51 32.35
CA SER A 75 -0.05 -9.57 33.38
C SER A 75 1.03 -10.21 34.27
N VAL A 76 0.81 -11.45 34.72
CA VAL A 76 1.78 -12.22 35.51
C VAL A 76 3.03 -12.52 34.69
N LYS A 77 2.86 -13.03 33.46
CA LYS A 77 3.99 -13.41 32.58
C LYS A 77 4.89 -12.24 32.22
N LYS A 78 4.30 -11.04 32.01
CA LYS A 78 5.04 -9.81 31.67
C LYS A 78 5.54 -9.05 32.91
N GLY A 79 5.04 -9.38 34.10
CA GLY A 79 5.35 -8.63 35.31
C GLY A 79 4.78 -7.21 35.34
N GLU A 80 3.80 -6.92 34.48
CA GLU A 80 3.21 -5.59 34.31
C GLU A 80 1.69 -5.66 34.40
N PRO A 81 1.03 -4.73 35.14
CA PRO A 81 -0.43 -4.70 35.21
C PRO A 81 -1.03 -4.23 33.89
N ILE A 82 -2.14 -4.86 33.49
CA ILE A 82 -2.92 -4.52 32.31
C ILE A 82 -4.23 -3.88 32.76
N PHE A 83 -4.35 -2.57 32.52
CA PHE A 83 -5.50 -1.80 32.97
C PHE A 83 -6.50 -1.59 31.81
N PRO A 84 -7.82 -1.75 32.09
CA PRO A 84 -8.86 -1.35 31.13
C PRO A 84 -8.67 0.09 30.68
N ASP A 85 -8.90 0.37 29.40
CA ASP A 85 -8.85 1.67 28.73
C ASP A 85 -7.51 2.45 28.83
N ALA A 86 -6.57 1.96 29.64
CA ALA A 86 -5.31 2.65 29.93
C ALA A 86 -4.05 1.91 29.41
N THR A 87 -4.18 0.62 29.06
CA THR A 87 -3.08 -0.19 28.49
C THR A 87 -3.36 -0.49 27.03
N LEU A 88 -2.37 -0.29 26.16
CA LEU A 88 -2.39 -0.83 24.81
C LEU A 88 -1.70 -2.20 24.79
N LEU A 89 -2.45 -3.23 24.41
CA LEU A 89 -1.91 -4.56 24.12
C LEU A 89 -1.51 -4.63 22.66
N ILE A 90 -0.25 -4.93 22.37
CA ILE A 90 0.24 -5.12 21.01
C ILE A 90 0.56 -6.59 20.79
N PHE A 91 -0.21 -7.25 19.94
CA PHE A 91 -0.02 -8.62 19.48
C PHE A 91 0.77 -8.60 18.17
N ASP A 92 2.09 -8.74 18.26
CA ASP A 92 2.97 -8.68 17.10
C ASP A 92 3.27 -10.09 16.57
N GLU A 93 3.44 -10.19 15.23
CA GLU A 93 3.59 -11.44 14.49
C GLU A 93 2.49 -12.46 14.88
N VAL A 94 1.26 -11.96 15.04
CA VAL A 94 0.12 -12.72 15.59
C VAL A 94 -0.24 -13.95 14.74
N GLN A 95 0.16 -14.00 13.45
CA GLN A 95 0.00 -15.17 12.60
C GLN A 95 0.76 -16.41 13.10
N ALA A 96 1.77 -16.23 13.96
CA ALA A 96 2.46 -17.35 14.59
C ALA A 96 1.60 -18.07 15.65
N CYS A 97 0.53 -17.42 16.16
CA CYS A 97 -0.39 -18.02 17.14
C CYS A 97 -1.85 -17.79 16.69
N GLU A 98 -2.42 -18.72 15.92
CA GLU A 98 -3.77 -18.62 15.38
C GLU A 98 -4.84 -18.46 16.46
N ARG A 99 -4.64 -19.07 17.65
CA ARG A 99 -5.56 -18.94 18.78
C ARG A 99 -5.54 -17.53 19.39
N ALA A 100 -4.38 -16.84 19.39
CA ALA A 100 -4.32 -15.44 19.80
C ALA A 100 -5.11 -14.56 18.83
N LEU A 101 -5.04 -14.84 17.52
CA LEU A 101 -5.87 -14.16 16.52
C LEU A 101 -7.37 -14.42 16.74
N THR A 102 -7.76 -15.68 16.99
CA THR A 102 -9.15 -16.07 17.28
C THR A 102 -9.67 -15.41 18.55
N SER A 103 -8.81 -15.19 19.56
CA SER A 103 -9.18 -14.56 20.83
C SER A 103 -9.70 -13.14 20.66
N LEU A 104 -9.32 -12.43 19.60
CA LEU A 104 -9.79 -11.06 19.31
C LEU A 104 -11.32 -10.98 19.25
N LYS A 105 -12.00 -12.04 18.78
CA LYS A 105 -13.46 -12.11 18.80
C LYS A 105 -14.01 -11.99 20.22
N TYR A 106 -13.47 -12.78 21.14
CA TYR A 106 -13.92 -12.81 22.54
C TYR A 106 -13.57 -11.52 23.27
N PHE A 107 -12.42 -10.90 22.96
CA PHE A 107 -12.12 -9.56 23.47
C PHE A 107 -13.12 -8.52 22.98
N CYS A 108 -13.54 -8.60 21.73
CA CYS A 108 -14.57 -7.70 21.21
C CYS A 108 -15.92 -7.87 21.91
N GLU A 109 -16.32 -9.11 22.18
CA GLU A 109 -17.66 -9.45 22.73
C GLU A 109 -17.72 -9.30 24.26
N ASP A 110 -16.70 -9.80 24.97
CA ASP A 110 -16.76 -10.00 26.43
C ASP A 110 -15.88 -9.00 27.21
N ALA A 111 -14.92 -8.33 26.54
CA ALA A 111 -13.93 -7.48 27.19
C ALA A 111 -13.50 -6.27 26.33
N PRO A 112 -14.45 -5.47 25.78
CA PRO A 112 -14.16 -4.37 24.86
C PRO A 112 -13.35 -3.22 25.49
N GLN A 113 -13.25 -3.16 26.82
CA GLN A 113 -12.45 -2.18 27.55
C GLN A 113 -10.93 -2.42 27.39
N TYR A 114 -10.47 -3.57 26.89
CA TYR A 114 -9.07 -3.81 26.61
C TYR A 114 -8.74 -3.44 25.16
N HIS A 115 -7.82 -2.51 25.00
CA HIS A 115 -7.38 -2.02 23.69
C HIS A 115 -6.32 -2.93 23.13
N ILE A 116 -6.64 -3.65 22.06
CA ILE A 116 -5.73 -4.60 21.42
C ILE A 116 -5.47 -4.18 19.98
N ALA A 117 -4.18 -4.08 19.62
CA ALA A 117 -3.74 -3.90 18.25
C ALA A 117 -2.87 -5.09 17.84
N ALA A 118 -3.33 -5.88 16.90
CA ALA A 118 -2.61 -7.02 16.34
C ALA A 118 -1.90 -6.61 15.04
N ALA A 119 -0.66 -7.05 14.86
CA ALA A 119 0.12 -6.82 13.66
C ALA A 119 0.79 -8.11 13.18
N GLY A 120 1.05 -8.18 11.88
CA GLY A 120 1.83 -9.25 11.28
C GLY A 120 2.09 -8.97 9.81
N SER A 121 3.31 -9.28 9.35
CA SER A 121 3.73 -9.00 7.98
C SER A 121 3.05 -9.91 6.96
N LEU A 122 2.72 -11.16 7.35
CA LEU A 122 2.09 -12.17 6.51
C LEU A 122 0.68 -12.55 6.99
N LEU A 123 0.10 -11.69 7.81
CA LEU A 123 -1.23 -11.94 8.35
C LEU A 123 -2.27 -12.16 7.24
N GLY A 124 -2.21 -11.39 6.15
CA GLY A 124 -3.09 -11.59 4.99
C GLY A 124 -2.94 -12.98 4.34
N VAL A 125 -1.72 -13.51 4.29
CA VAL A 125 -1.45 -14.87 3.74
C VAL A 125 -2.03 -15.95 4.67
N THR A 126 -1.81 -15.81 5.97
CA THR A 126 -2.32 -16.75 6.97
C THR A 126 -3.85 -16.76 7.00
N LEU A 127 -4.48 -15.59 6.92
CA LEU A 127 -5.94 -15.47 6.89
C LEU A 127 -6.59 -16.21 5.73
N ASN A 128 -5.92 -16.24 4.56
CA ASN A 128 -6.42 -16.97 3.40
C ASN A 128 -6.21 -18.50 3.50
N ARG A 129 -5.39 -18.97 4.45
CA ARG A 129 -5.00 -20.39 4.59
C ARG A 129 -5.45 -21.05 5.90
N SER A 130 -5.84 -20.25 6.90
CA SER A 130 -6.15 -20.78 8.24
C SER A 130 -7.40 -21.64 8.23
N LYS A 131 -7.30 -22.78 8.96
CA LYS A 131 -8.45 -23.66 9.26
C LYS A 131 -9.30 -23.11 10.42
N PHE A 132 -8.85 -22.04 11.10
CA PHE A 132 -9.50 -21.48 12.28
C PHE A 132 -10.42 -20.32 11.91
N SER A 133 -11.44 -20.11 12.75
CA SER A 133 -12.42 -19.04 12.57
C SER A 133 -11.76 -17.67 12.73
N PHE A 134 -11.61 -16.98 11.60
CA PHE A 134 -11.22 -15.57 11.61
C PHE A 134 -12.35 -14.73 12.25
N PRO A 135 -12.05 -13.71 13.08
CA PRO A 135 -13.04 -12.89 13.77
C PRO A 135 -13.76 -11.90 12.83
N VAL A 136 -14.46 -12.43 11.82
CA VAL A 136 -15.22 -11.62 10.83
C VAL A 136 -16.24 -10.75 11.54
N GLY A 137 -16.25 -9.45 11.22
CA GLY A 137 -17.20 -8.49 11.81
C GLY A 137 -16.94 -8.12 13.27
N LYS A 138 -15.82 -8.56 13.87
CA LYS A 138 -15.44 -8.31 15.27
C LYS A 138 -14.08 -7.64 15.41
N ILE A 139 -13.58 -7.07 14.33
CA ILE A 139 -12.29 -6.38 14.27
C ILE A 139 -12.37 -5.16 13.36
N ASP A 140 -11.60 -4.14 13.72
CA ASP A 140 -11.25 -3.03 12.86
C ASP A 140 -9.98 -3.37 12.05
N ARG A 141 -9.84 -2.80 10.86
CA ARG A 141 -8.67 -3.04 10.00
C ARG A 141 -8.04 -1.73 9.53
N ILE A 142 -6.72 -1.69 9.60
CA ILE A 142 -5.91 -0.64 8.96
C ILE A 142 -4.87 -1.32 8.07
N VAL A 143 -4.75 -0.86 6.83
CA VAL A 143 -3.68 -1.25 5.93
C VAL A 143 -2.61 -0.17 5.99
N LEU A 144 -1.42 -0.52 6.47
CA LEU A 144 -0.28 0.38 6.51
C LEU A 144 0.58 0.19 5.26
N TYR A 145 0.69 1.26 4.49
CA TYR A 145 1.55 1.34 3.31
C TYR A 145 2.93 1.92 3.65
N PRO A 146 3.92 1.84 2.74
CA PRO A 146 5.08 2.73 2.77
C PRO A 146 4.66 4.19 2.91
N LEU A 147 5.58 5.10 3.26
CA LEU A 147 5.29 6.53 3.26
C LEU A 147 4.75 6.96 1.89
N ASP A 148 3.64 7.69 1.88
CA ASP A 148 3.23 8.38 0.66
C ASP A 148 4.11 9.62 0.39
N PHE A 149 3.89 10.28 -0.74
CA PHE A 149 4.71 11.43 -1.09
C PHE A 149 4.54 12.61 -0.11
N GLU A 150 3.36 12.81 0.47
CA GLU A 150 3.13 13.84 1.48
C GLU A 150 3.90 13.55 2.78
N GLU A 151 3.87 12.30 3.28
CA GLU A 151 4.64 11.87 4.43
C GLU A 151 6.16 11.96 4.18
N PHE A 152 6.59 11.69 2.92
CA PHE A 152 7.97 11.91 2.50
C PHE A 152 8.36 13.38 2.56
N LEU A 153 7.51 14.30 2.07
CA LEU A 153 7.73 15.76 2.19
C LEU A 153 7.84 16.19 3.66
N TRP A 154 7.00 15.67 4.54
CA TRP A 154 7.09 15.96 5.99
C TRP A 154 8.44 15.55 6.57
N THR A 155 8.98 14.43 6.12
CA THR A 155 10.29 13.93 6.60
C THR A 155 11.46 14.80 6.11
N LEU A 156 11.26 15.55 5.03
CA LEU A 156 12.22 16.52 4.47
C LEU A 156 12.01 17.97 4.97
N ASP A 157 11.19 18.17 6.01
CA ASP A 157 10.80 19.48 6.55
C ASP A 157 10.09 20.39 5.49
N ARG A 158 9.33 19.76 4.55
CA ARG A 158 8.58 20.44 3.50
C ARG A 158 7.05 20.43 3.76
N LYS A 159 6.63 20.43 5.01
CA LYS A 159 5.21 20.37 5.40
C LYS A 159 4.39 21.53 4.85
N SER A 160 4.90 22.77 4.96
CA SER A 160 4.24 23.95 4.38
C SER A 160 4.08 23.89 2.86
N GLY A 161 5.04 23.23 2.17
CA GLY A 161 4.92 22.99 0.73
C GLY A 161 3.78 22.00 0.42
N ALA A 162 3.61 20.95 1.23
CA ALA A 162 2.51 20.00 1.07
C ALA A 162 1.15 20.67 1.33
N GLU A 163 1.05 21.56 2.33
CA GLU A 163 -0.14 22.35 2.60
C GLU A 163 -0.51 23.27 1.42
N LEU A 164 0.47 24.00 0.88
CA LEU A 164 0.25 24.86 -0.28
C LEU A 164 -0.12 24.08 -1.55
N ILE A 165 0.41 22.84 -1.73
CA ILE A 165 -0.02 21.95 -2.81
C ILE A 165 -1.51 21.61 -2.67
N ARG A 166 -2.02 21.35 -1.46
CA ARG A 166 -3.45 21.11 -1.22
C ARG A 166 -4.31 22.33 -1.57
N GLU A 167 -3.89 23.51 -1.18
CA GLU A 167 -4.58 24.75 -1.55
C GLU A 167 -4.62 24.96 -3.07
N CYS A 168 -3.50 24.73 -3.76
CA CYS A 168 -3.43 24.80 -5.21
C CYS A 168 -4.31 23.74 -5.89
N PHE A 169 -4.39 22.54 -5.32
CA PHE A 169 -5.25 21.47 -5.82
C PHE A 169 -6.75 21.85 -5.73
N GLU A 170 -7.18 22.46 -4.61
CA GLU A 170 -8.57 22.89 -4.40
C GLU A 170 -8.95 24.06 -5.32
N THR A 171 -8.07 25.03 -5.46
CA THR A 171 -8.30 26.23 -6.25
C THR A 171 -7.96 26.11 -7.72
N ASN A 172 -7.33 25.00 -8.14
CA ASN A 172 -6.74 24.79 -9.48
C ASN A 172 -5.74 25.89 -9.87
N SER A 173 -5.14 26.57 -8.89
CA SER A 173 -4.15 27.62 -9.11
C SER A 173 -2.76 27.03 -9.34
N LYS A 174 -1.91 27.75 -10.11
CA LYS A 174 -0.55 27.30 -10.36
C LYS A 174 0.29 27.34 -9.08
N PHE A 175 1.01 26.25 -8.82
CA PHE A 175 1.99 26.15 -7.75
C PHE A 175 3.33 26.75 -8.19
N THR A 176 3.84 27.72 -7.45
CA THR A 176 5.05 28.49 -7.85
C THR A 176 6.33 27.67 -7.77
N ALA A 177 6.47 26.80 -6.77
CA ALA A 177 7.63 25.91 -6.60
C ALA A 177 7.51 24.59 -7.40
N HIS A 178 6.80 24.61 -8.52
CA HIS A 178 6.45 23.44 -9.32
C HIS A 178 7.65 22.56 -9.69
N THR A 179 8.72 23.18 -10.21
CA THR A 179 9.93 22.47 -10.65
C THR A 179 10.63 21.80 -9.49
N ASP A 180 10.77 22.46 -8.34
CA ASP A 180 11.44 21.92 -7.15
C ASP A 180 10.71 20.68 -6.64
N PHE A 181 9.37 20.69 -6.67
CA PHE A 181 8.57 19.55 -6.21
C PHE A 181 8.47 18.44 -7.24
N LEU A 182 8.62 18.71 -8.53
CA LEU A 182 8.84 17.66 -9.54
C LEU A 182 10.18 16.94 -9.30
N ASP A 183 11.22 17.65 -8.92
CA ASP A 183 12.51 17.05 -8.61
C ASP A 183 12.45 16.22 -7.30
N LEU A 184 11.71 16.69 -6.29
CA LEU A 184 11.43 15.89 -5.09
C LEU A 184 10.60 14.63 -5.41
N TYR A 185 9.65 14.72 -6.36
CA TYR A 185 8.91 13.56 -6.85
C TYR A 185 9.83 12.55 -7.55
N LYS A 186 10.72 12.99 -8.45
CA LYS A 186 11.72 12.13 -9.09
C LYS A 186 12.60 11.43 -8.03
N LEU A 187 13.01 12.20 -7.02
CA LEU A 187 13.75 11.69 -5.87
C LEU A 187 12.97 10.60 -5.11
N TYR A 188 11.68 10.83 -4.85
CA TYR A 188 10.80 9.86 -4.22
C TYR A 188 10.65 8.57 -5.05
N LEU A 189 10.56 8.65 -6.37
CA LEU A 189 10.55 7.47 -7.23
C LEU A 189 11.82 6.63 -7.09
N LEU A 190 12.95 7.28 -6.84
CA LEU A 190 14.25 6.59 -6.65
C LEU A 190 14.38 5.97 -5.26
N ILE A 191 13.98 6.70 -4.20
CA ILE A 191 14.13 6.29 -2.80
C ILE A 191 12.99 5.37 -2.37
N GLY A 192 11.76 5.67 -2.78
CA GLY A 192 10.54 5.04 -2.29
C GLY A 192 10.06 5.59 -0.94
N GLY A 193 9.04 4.93 -0.42
CA GLY A 193 8.42 5.26 0.87
C GLY A 193 8.76 4.30 2.01
N MET A 194 9.72 3.36 1.84
CA MET A 194 10.07 2.44 2.92
C MET A 194 10.72 3.20 4.08
N PRO A 195 10.17 3.12 5.32
CA PRO A 195 10.56 4.01 6.43
C PRO A 195 12.05 3.98 6.76
N GLN A 196 12.67 2.80 6.70
CA GLN A 196 14.10 2.65 6.96
C GLN A 196 14.95 3.36 5.90
N ILE A 197 14.55 3.25 4.64
CA ILE A 197 15.23 3.87 3.50
C ILE A 197 15.10 5.39 3.58
N VAL A 198 13.89 5.91 3.77
CA VAL A 198 13.63 7.36 3.89
C VAL A 198 14.43 7.95 5.05
N ARG A 199 14.43 7.29 6.22
CA ARG A 199 15.20 7.73 7.40
C ARG A 199 16.70 7.80 7.10
N GLU A 200 17.24 6.77 6.45
CA GLU A 200 18.68 6.75 6.12
C GLU A 200 19.02 7.81 5.08
N TYR A 201 18.18 8.01 4.08
CA TYR A 201 18.37 9.09 3.11
C TYR A 201 18.41 10.48 3.77
N VAL A 202 17.48 10.77 4.69
CA VAL A 202 17.48 12.06 5.41
C VAL A 202 18.77 12.27 6.17
N LYS A 203 19.33 11.20 6.76
CA LYS A 203 20.54 11.23 7.57
C LYS A 203 21.82 11.36 6.74
N SER A 204 21.98 10.53 5.71
CA SER A 204 23.25 10.35 4.99
C SER A 204 23.30 11.02 3.63
N LYS A 205 22.15 11.18 2.95
CA LYS A 205 22.05 11.55 1.52
C LYS A 205 22.85 10.62 0.59
N ASP A 206 23.23 9.45 1.09
CA ASP A 206 24.07 8.48 0.37
C ASP A 206 23.21 7.44 -0.37
N PHE A 207 23.22 7.52 -1.69
CA PHE A 207 22.42 6.63 -2.53
C PHE A 207 23.00 5.21 -2.64
N ASP A 208 24.27 5.01 -2.35
CA ASP A 208 24.85 3.67 -2.37
C ASP A 208 24.33 2.86 -1.19
N ILE A 209 24.25 3.49 -0.01
CA ILE A 209 23.59 2.92 1.17
C ILE A 209 22.10 2.66 0.89
N ILE A 210 21.41 3.60 0.22
CA ILE A 210 20.00 3.42 -0.16
C ILE A 210 19.81 2.20 -1.06
N SER A 211 20.66 2.05 -2.08
CA SER A 211 20.61 0.88 -2.98
C SER A 211 20.79 -0.43 -2.24
N VAL A 212 21.75 -0.51 -1.31
CA VAL A 212 21.95 -1.70 -0.47
C VAL A 212 20.71 -2.00 0.38
N LEU A 213 20.10 -0.99 1.00
CA LEU A 213 18.90 -1.18 1.80
C LEU A 213 17.70 -1.65 0.96
N GLN A 214 17.54 -1.13 -0.26
CA GLN A 214 16.49 -1.58 -1.18
C GLN A 214 16.67 -3.05 -1.58
N HIS A 215 17.90 -3.46 -1.88
CA HIS A 215 18.20 -4.87 -2.18
C HIS A 215 17.91 -5.76 -0.98
N ASN A 216 18.34 -5.36 0.23
CA ASN A 216 18.07 -6.13 1.45
C ASN A 216 16.56 -6.30 1.73
N ILE A 217 15.73 -5.30 1.42
CA ILE A 217 14.27 -5.43 1.56
C ILE A 217 13.70 -6.39 0.51
N ASN A 218 14.13 -6.29 -0.75
CA ASN A 218 13.72 -7.24 -1.79
C ASN A 218 14.13 -8.68 -1.44
N ASP A 219 15.34 -8.88 -0.90
CA ASP A 219 15.83 -10.19 -0.45
C ASP A 219 15.03 -10.70 0.76
N ALA A 220 14.65 -9.82 1.69
CA ALA A 220 13.76 -10.19 2.80
C ALA A 220 12.37 -10.65 2.31
N TYR A 221 11.81 -10.03 1.27
CA TYR A 221 10.57 -10.51 0.65
C TYR A 221 10.76 -11.90 0.02
N ILE A 222 11.88 -12.12 -0.66
CA ILE A 222 12.22 -13.44 -1.23
C ILE A 222 12.37 -14.49 -0.13
N ALA A 223 13.04 -14.17 0.97
CA ALA A 223 13.18 -15.07 2.12
C ALA A 223 11.82 -15.41 2.75
N ASP A 224 10.89 -14.46 2.85
CA ASP A 224 9.52 -14.71 3.33
C ASP A 224 8.75 -15.63 2.36
N MET A 225 8.90 -15.46 1.05
CA MET A 225 8.28 -16.36 0.06
C MET A 225 8.78 -17.80 0.24
N VAL A 226 10.08 -17.97 0.48
CA VAL A 226 10.68 -19.30 0.70
C VAL A 226 10.21 -19.91 2.04
N LYS A 227 10.15 -19.10 3.11
CA LYS A 227 9.80 -19.58 4.45
C LYS A 227 8.33 -19.94 4.61
N TYR A 228 7.43 -19.16 4.02
CA TYR A 228 5.99 -19.22 4.32
C TYR A 228 5.11 -19.73 3.18
N ALA A 229 5.63 -19.80 1.95
CA ALA A 229 4.90 -20.42 0.85
C ALA A 229 4.99 -21.95 0.91
N GLN A 230 4.02 -22.64 0.28
CA GLN A 230 4.14 -24.07 0.08
C GLN A 230 5.31 -24.38 -0.86
N PRO A 231 6.13 -25.42 -0.61
CA PRO A 231 7.29 -25.75 -1.44
C PRO A 231 6.98 -25.85 -2.94
N THR A 232 5.79 -26.37 -3.29
CA THR A 232 5.32 -26.50 -4.68
C THR A 232 4.96 -25.17 -5.34
N GLU A 233 4.70 -24.11 -4.57
CA GLU A 233 4.29 -22.78 -5.05
C GLU A 233 5.43 -21.76 -5.02
N THR A 234 6.46 -21.98 -4.17
CA THR A 234 7.54 -21.00 -3.93
C THR A 234 8.18 -20.53 -5.23
N ASN A 235 8.57 -21.45 -6.12
CA ASN A 235 9.21 -21.09 -7.39
C ASN A 235 8.28 -20.27 -8.29
N ARG A 236 6.97 -20.52 -8.27
CA ARG A 236 6.00 -19.77 -9.05
C ARG A 236 5.76 -18.37 -8.48
N ILE A 237 5.74 -18.22 -7.14
CA ILE A 237 5.64 -16.93 -6.45
C ILE A 237 6.87 -16.07 -6.79
N LEU A 238 8.06 -16.64 -6.68
CA LEU A 238 9.32 -15.96 -7.05
C LEU A 238 9.32 -15.53 -8.51
N ALA A 239 8.92 -16.43 -9.42
CA ALA A 239 8.88 -16.14 -10.85
C ALA A 239 7.87 -15.03 -11.17
N ALA A 240 6.67 -15.05 -10.55
CA ALA A 240 5.67 -14.00 -10.68
C ALA A 240 6.22 -12.66 -10.17
N PHE A 241 6.77 -12.62 -8.94
CA PHE A 241 7.35 -11.41 -8.35
C PHE A 241 8.47 -10.80 -9.20
N ASN A 242 9.38 -11.64 -9.70
CA ASN A 242 10.50 -11.17 -10.52
C ASN A 242 10.07 -10.73 -11.93
N SER A 243 8.90 -11.14 -12.40
CA SER A 243 8.38 -10.71 -13.70
C SER A 243 7.78 -9.30 -13.68
N ILE A 244 7.39 -8.76 -12.50
CA ILE A 244 6.66 -7.48 -12.39
C ILE A 244 7.35 -6.33 -13.14
N PRO A 245 8.65 -6.08 -13.01
CA PRO A 245 9.32 -5.02 -13.76
C PRO A 245 9.16 -5.18 -15.28
N ALA A 246 9.34 -6.40 -15.79
CA ALA A 246 9.18 -6.68 -17.21
C ALA A 246 7.71 -6.57 -17.68
N GLN A 247 6.73 -6.86 -16.82
CA GLN A 247 5.31 -6.62 -17.11
C GLN A 247 5.01 -5.14 -17.29
N LEU A 248 5.50 -4.31 -16.34
CA LEU A 248 5.27 -2.86 -16.33
C LEU A 248 6.09 -2.11 -17.39
N ALA A 249 7.22 -2.66 -17.85
CA ALA A 249 8.00 -2.10 -18.94
C ALA A 249 7.37 -2.29 -20.34
N LYS A 250 6.20 -2.93 -20.43
CA LYS A 250 5.47 -3.10 -21.68
C LYS A 250 4.52 -1.93 -21.92
N GLU A 251 4.26 -1.64 -23.19
CA GLU A 251 3.45 -0.50 -23.62
C GLU A 251 2.03 -0.48 -23.02
N ASN A 252 1.43 -1.67 -22.81
CA ASN A 252 0.07 -1.80 -22.27
C ASN A 252 0.02 -2.22 -20.78
N HIS A 253 1.17 -2.45 -20.12
CA HIS A 253 1.33 -2.86 -18.72
C HIS A 253 0.47 -4.05 -18.25
N LYS A 254 -0.28 -4.71 -19.16
CA LYS A 254 -1.15 -5.87 -18.83
C LYS A 254 -0.31 -7.06 -18.41
N PHE A 255 -0.75 -7.74 -17.36
CA PHE A 255 -0.06 -8.93 -16.89
C PHE A 255 -0.18 -10.08 -17.91
N GLN A 256 0.95 -10.58 -18.36
CA GLN A 256 1.03 -11.63 -19.37
C GLN A 256 1.83 -12.82 -18.81
N TYR A 257 1.18 -13.95 -18.62
CA TYR A 257 1.82 -15.15 -18.06
C TYR A 257 3.02 -15.64 -18.88
N LYS A 258 2.99 -15.45 -20.21
CA LYS A 258 4.10 -15.79 -21.12
C LYS A 258 5.41 -15.03 -20.83
N ILE A 259 5.35 -13.88 -20.10
CA ILE A 259 6.54 -13.13 -19.68
C ILE A 259 7.23 -13.83 -18.51
N ILE A 260 6.47 -14.54 -17.67
CA ILE A 260 7.05 -15.35 -16.61
C ILE A 260 7.81 -16.54 -17.19
N LYS A 261 7.15 -17.28 -18.09
CA LYS A 261 7.71 -18.45 -18.78
C LYS A 261 6.90 -18.74 -20.03
N THR A 262 7.56 -19.14 -21.11
CA THR A 262 6.89 -19.63 -22.32
C THR A 262 5.96 -20.79 -21.99
N GLY A 263 4.68 -20.70 -22.41
CA GLY A 263 3.65 -21.70 -22.13
C GLY A 263 3.00 -21.62 -20.73
N ALA A 264 3.37 -20.63 -19.89
CA ALA A 264 2.73 -20.41 -18.60
C ALA A 264 1.22 -20.10 -18.77
N ARG A 265 0.41 -20.69 -17.89
CA ARG A 265 -1.06 -20.56 -17.89
C ARG A 265 -1.56 -19.86 -16.64
N ALA A 266 -2.72 -19.22 -16.74
CA ALA A 266 -3.32 -18.42 -15.67
C ALA A 266 -3.50 -19.24 -14.38
N TYR A 267 -4.07 -20.43 -14.45
CA TYR A 267 -4.35 -21.27 -13.29
C TYR A 267 -3.10 -21.67 -12.47
N GLU A 268 -1.90 -21.63 -13.08
CA GLU A 268 -0.64 -21.94 -12.40
C GLU A 268 -0.14 -20.81 -11.51
N TYR A 269 -0.57 -19.57 -11.81
CA TYR A 269 -0.06 -18.35 -11.18
C TYR A 269 -1.12 -17.55 -10.42
N GLU A 270 -2.37 -18.01 -10.37
CA GLU A 270 -3.45 -17.36 -9.63
C GLU A 270 -3.13 -17.35 -8.13
N ALA A 271 -2.93 -18.52 -7.51
CA ALA A 271 -2.55 -18.63 -6.11
C ALA A 271 -1.20 -17.93 -5.77
N PRO A 272 -0.12 -18.06 -6.58
CA PRO A 272 1.08 -17.24 -6.45
C PRO A 272 0.85 -15.73 -6.40
N LEU A 273 0.02 -15.20 -7.28
CA LEU A 273 -0.28 -13.76 -7.32
C LEU A 273 -1.15 -13.33 -6.13
N ASP A 274 -2.10 -14.17 -5.72
CA ASP A 274 -2.92 -13.92 -4.53
C ASP A 274 -2.08 -13.95 -3.25
N TRP A 275 -1.07 -14.81 -3.20
CA TRP A 275 -0.08 -14.80 -2.12
C TRP A 275 0.67 -13.47 -2.04
N LEU A 276 1.20 -12.97 -3.17
CA LEU A 276 1.91 -11.68 -3.24
C LEU A 276 1.00 -10.50 -2.85
N GLN A 277 -0.28 -10.57 -3.23
CA GLN A 277 -1.26 -9.56 -2.88
C GLN A 277 -1.60 -9.62 -1.37
N ALA A 278 -1.79 -10.80 -0.82
CA ALA A 278 -2.05 -11.02 0.60
C ALA A 278 -0.87 -10.59 1.49
N ALA A 279 0.38 -10.78 1.00
CA ALA A 279 1.60 -10.29 1.63
C ALA A 279 1.75 -8.75 1.54
N GLY A 280 0.91 -8.06 0.77
CA GLY A 280 0.96 -6.62 0.59
C GLY A 280 2.12 -6.13 -0.30
N ILE A 281 2.77 -7.03 -1.04
CA ILE A 281 3.93 -6.73 -1.90
C ILE A 281 3.47 -6.23 -3.26
N VAL A 282 2.40 -6.84 -3.81
CA VAL A 282 1.81 -6.55 -5.12
C VAL A 282 0.35 -6.21 -4.95
N ARG A 283 -0.18 -5.37 -5.84
CA ARG A 283 -1.61 -5.13 -5.99
C ARG A 283 -2.02 -5.25 -7.45
N LYS A 284 -3.22 -5.81 -7.66
CA LYS A 284 -3.82 -5.94 -8.99
C LYS A 284 -4.72 -4.74 -9.26
N CYS A 285 -4.59 -4.13 -10.43
CA CYS A 285 -5.57 -3.21 -11.00
C CYS A 285 -6.38 -3.98 -12.03
N VAL A 286 -7.64 -4.26 -11.74
CA VAL A 286 -8.51 -5.12 -12.56
C VAL A 286 -9.11 -4.31 -13.70
N LYS A 287 -9.25 -4.96 -14.86
CA LYS A 287 -9.95 -4.37 -16.02
C LYS A 287 -11.44 -4.25 -15.76
N VAL A 288 -12.05 -3.17 -16.24
CA VAL A 288 -13.51 -3.09 -16.42
C VAL A 288 -13.88 -2.89 -17.87
N THR A 289 -15.01 -3.48 -18.29
CA THR A 289 -15.53 -3.38 -19.66
C THR A 289 -16.35 -2.11 -19.87
N GLU A 290 -16.98 -1.60 -18.82
CA GLU A 290 -17.81 -0.39 -18.83
C GLU A 290 -17.40 0.56 -17.74
N GLY A 291 -17.40 1.87 -18.06
CA GLY A 291 -17.15 2.94 -17.08
C GLY A 291 -18.45 3.40 -16.42
N LYS A 292 -19.21 2.47 -15.82
CA LYS A 292 -20.51 2.72 -15.19
C LYS A 292 -20.51 2.29 -13.74
N PHE A 293 -21.36 2.93 -12.94
CA PHE A 293 -21.58 2.60 -11.52
C PHE A 293 -22.46 1.34 -11.37
N PRO A 294 -22.17 0.42 -10.44
CA PRO A 294 -20.89 0.29 -9.74
C PRO A 294 -19.85 -0.41 -10.62
N LEU A 295 -18.58 0.01 -10.54
CA LEU A 295 -17.48 -0.51 -11.39
C LEU A 295 -17.30 -2.02 -11.26
N GLU A 296 -17.47 -2.58 -10.08
CA GLU A 296 -17.26 -4.01 -9.80
C GLU A 296 -18.15 -4.93 -10.63
N LEU A 297 -19.35 -4.49 -11.02
CA LEU A 297 -20.23 -5.29 -11.91
C LEU A 297 -19.63 -5.53 -13.31
N PHE A 298 -18.68 -4.72 -13.70
CA PHE A 298 -18.04 -4.77 -15.01
C PHE A 298 -16.59 -5.27 -14.94
N ALA A 299 -16.15 -5.73 -13.75
CA ALA A 299 -14.81 -6.19 -13.52
C ALA A 299 -14.51 -7.52 -14.22
N GLN A 300 -13.35 -7.60 -14.86
CA GLN A 300 -12.81 -8.80 -15.51
C GLN A 300 -11.55 -9.25 -14.74
N HIS A 301 -11.73 -10.04 -13.69
CA HIS A 301 -10.64 -10.44 -12.76
C HIS A 301 -9.52 -11.25 -13.44
N ASN A 302 -9.76 -11.84 -14.61
CA ASN A 302 -8.77 -12.54 -15.42
C ASN A 302 -7.88 -11.58 -16.25
N SER A 303 -8.18 -10.28 -16.26
CA SER A 303 -7.43 -9.25 -16.97
C SER A 303 -7.05 -8.12 -15.99
N PHE A 304 -5.78 -7.98 -15.70
CA PHE A 304 -5.29 -7.02 -14.70
C PHE A 304 -3.88 -6.52 -15.05
N LYS A 305 -3.51 -5.40 -14.43
CA LYS A 305 -2.14 -4.92 -14.30
C LYS A 305 -1.66 -5.23 -12.87
N ALA A 306 -0.37 -5.48 -12.67
CA ALA A 306 0.19 -5.80 -11.36
C ALA A 306 1.26 -4.78 -10.98
N TYR A 307 1.06 -4.08 -9.85
CA TYR A 307 1.91 -3.01 -9.36
C TYR A 307 2.58 -3.39 -8.05
N LEU A 308 3.85 -2.97 -7.86
CA LEU A 308 4.53 -3.05 -6.58
C LEU A 308 4.05 -1.95 -5.64
N THR A 309 3.96 -2.24 -4.35
CA THR A 309 3.47 -1.29 -3.34
C THR A 309 4.45 -0.19 -2.98
N ASP A 310 5.68 -0.23 -3.50
CA ASP A 310 6.70 0.81 -3.31
C ASP A 310 7.44 1.13 -4.61
N ALA A 311 7.49 2.41 -4.97
CA ALA A 311 8.13 2.87 -6.21
C ALA A 311 9.67 2.72 -6.16
N GLY A 312 10.29 2.93 -4.99
CA GLY A 312 11.74 2.80 -4.83
C GLY A 312 12.21 1.34 -4.95
N LEU A 313 11.42 0.39 -4.44
CA LEU A 313 11.70 -1.03 -4.62
C LEU A 313 11.54 -1.45 -6.10
N LEU A 314 10.59 -0.87 -6.82
CA LEU A 314 10.47 -1.08 -8.27
C LEU A 314 11.67 -0.48 -9.02
N SER A 315 12.09 0.73 -8.67
CA SER A 315 13.29 1.37 -9.25
C SER A 315 14.54 0.54 -9.02
N SER A 316 14.71 -0.03 -7.83
CA SER A 316 15.81 -0.95 -7.50
C SER A 316 15.79 -2.21 -8.38
N LYS A 317 14.59 -2.77 -8.64
CA LYS A 317 14.45 -3.95 -9.52
C LYS A 317 14.80 -3.66 -10.99
N TYR A 318 14.66 -2.41 -11.44
CA TYR A 318 15.13 -1.98 -12.76
C TYR A 318 16.64 -1.72 -12.79
N SER A 319 17.34 -1.72 -11.64
CA SER A 319 18.77 -1.35 -11.52
C SER A 319 19.07 0.00 -12.19
N LEU A 320 18.17 0.97 -12.03
CA LEU A 320 18.29 2.26 -12.72
C LEU A 320 19.46 3.08 -12.17
N PRO A 321 20.34 3.59 -13.03
CA PRO A 321 21.31 4.60 -12.63
C PRO A 321 20.61 5.87 -12.13
N ARG A 322 21.15 6.52 -11.11
CA ARG A 322 20.58 7.75 -10.48
C ARG A 322 20.25 8.84 -11.48
N ASN A 323 21.18 9.08 -12.41
CA ASN A 323 21.07 10.12 -13.41
C ASN A 323 19.89 9.92 -14.38
N VAL A 324 19.42 8.68 -14.56
CA VAL A 324 18.29 8.39 -15.46
C VAL A 324 16.98 8.97 -14.97
N LEU A 325 16.73 8.96 -13.65
CA LEU A 325 15.52 9.53 -13.05
C LEU A 325 15.67 11.02 -12.72
N LEU A 326 16.86 11.46 -12.30
CA LEU A 326 17.13 12.83 -11.85
C LEU A 326 17.44 13.79 -13.02
N SER A 327 17.72 13.28 -14.22
CA SER A 327 17.95 14.08 -15.41
C SER A 327 16.97 13.71 -16.53
N ASP A 328 16.82 14.60 -17.50
CA ASP A 328 15.95 14.38 -18.68
C ASP A 328 16.62 13.49 -19.75
N PHE A 329 17.23 12.39 -19.33
CA PHE A 329 17.84 11.44 -20.24
C PHE A 329 16.78 10.83 -21.18
N SER A 330 16.98 10.99 -22.49
CA SER A 330 16.14 10.36 -23.51
C SER A 330 16.38 8.84 -23.57
N GLY A 331 15.36 8.07 -23.98
CA GLY A 331 15.46 6.62 -24.16
C GLY A 331 14.93 5.78 -22.99
N PHE A 332 14.50 6.39 -21.88
CA PHE A 332 13.93 5.69 -20.71
C PHE A 332 12.45 6.02 -20.47
N ASP A 333 11.76 6.56 -21.47
CA ASP A 333 10.37 7.03 -21.34
C ASP A 333 9.41 5.91 -20.93
N THR A 334 9.62 4.70 -21.40
CA THR A 334 8.83 3.52 -21.03
C THR A 334 8.96 3.21 -19.53
N ILE A 335 10.17 3.28 -18.97
CA ILE A 335 10.41 3.00 -17.54
C ILE A 335 9.87 4.16 -16.68
N LYS A 336 10.09 5.41 -17.11
CA LYS A 336 9.51 6.59 -16.44
C LYS A 336 7.98 6.50 -16.43
N GLY A 337 7.37 6.07 -17.53
CA GLY A 337 5.92 5.80 -17.62
C GLY A 337 5.48 4.73 -16.63
N ALA A 338 6.15 3.58 -16.61
CA ALA A 338 5.85 2.48 -15.70
C ALA A 338 5.96 2.89 -14.21
N LEU A 339 7.00 3.65 -13.84
CA LEU A 339 7.17 4.17 -12.47
C LEU A 339 6.08 5.18 -12.10
N ALA A 340 5.73 6.09 -13.02
CA ALA A 340 4.68 7.07 -12.79
C ALA A 340 3.31 6.39 -12.61
N GLU A 341 2.97 5.43 -13.46
CA GLU A 341 1.72 4.69 -13.36
C GLU A 341 1.66 3.84 -12.08
N ASN A 342 2.76 3.13 -11.74
CA ASN A 342 2.86 2.39 -10.47
C ASN A 342 2.67 3.31 -9.25
N TYR A 343 3.33 4.47 -9.25
CA TYR A 343 3.21 5.45 -8.17
C TYR A 343 1.76 5.95 -8.03
N VAL A 344 1.13 6.36 -9.14
CA VAL A 344 -0.25 6.85 -9.13
C VAL A 344 -1.22 5.79 -8.63
N PHE A 345 -1.08 4.55 -9.09
CA PHE A 345 -1.91 3.44 -8.62
C PHE A 345 -1.81 3.24 -7.09
N VAL A 346 -0.57 3.22 -6.56
CA VAL A 346 -0.34 3.07 -5.12
C VAL A 346 -0.93 4.26 -4.35
N ALA A 347 -0.73 5.48 -4.82
CA ALA A 347 -1.25 6.68 -4.18
C ALA A 347 -2.79 6.72 -4.16
N LEU A 348 -3.46 6.31 -5.23
CA LEU A 348 -4.92 6.17 -5.26
C LEU A 348 -5.42 5.15 -4.22
N ASN A 349 -4.73 4.00 -4.08
CA ASN A 349 -5.06 3.02 -3.03
C ASN A 349 -4.83 3.59 -1.61
N GLN A 350 -3.74 4.34 -1.39
CA GLN A 350 -3.44 4.98 -0.10
C GLN A 350 -4.50 6.02 0.28
N ASN A 351 -5.09 6.70 -0.71
CA ASN A 351 -6.19 7.65 -0.53
C ASN A 351 -7.56 6.96 -0.34
N GLY A 352 -7.60 5.61 -0.38
CA GLY A 352 -8.80 4.81 -0.11
C GLY A 352 -9.67 4.54 -1.34
N TYR A 353 -9.15 4.76 -2.55
CA TYR A 353 -9.83 4.38 -3.78
C TYR A 353 -9.46 2.94 -4.19
N GLU A 354 -10.34 2.31 -4.96
CA GLU A 354 -10.12 1.03 -5.64
C GLU A 354 -10.07 1.29 -7.16
N PRO A 355 -8.89 1.65 -7.71
CA PRO A 355 -8.78 1.96 -9.12
C PRO A 355 -8.83 0.70 -9.98
N HIS A 356 -9.56 0.81 -11.08
CA HIS A 356 -9.62 -0.12 -12.19
C HIS A 356 -9.00 0.52 -13.42
N TYR A 357 -8.69 -0.24 -14.47
CA TYR A 357 -8.42 0.33 -15.77
C TYR A 357 -9.56 -0.02 -16.75
N TRP A 358 -9.80 0.88 -17.69
CA TRP A 358 -10.81 0.66 -18.72
C TRP A 358 -10.17 0.44 -20.07
N GLU A 359 -10.71 -0.49 -20.84
CA GLU A 359 -10.30 -0.77 -22.20
C GLU A 359 -11.50 -1.05 -23.09
N SER A 360 -11.54 -0.40 -24.27
CA SER A 360 -12.52 -0.65 -25.31
C SER A 360 -11.95 -1.58 -26.37
N GLU A 361 -12.28 -2.87 -26.35
CA GLU A 361 -12.01 -3.85 -27.42
C GLU A 361 -10.73 -3.59 -28.25
N GLY A 362 -9.62 -3.20 -27.58
CA GLY A 362 -8.33 -2.93 -28.20
C GLY A 362 -8.17 -1.56 -28.89
N LYS A 363 -9.17 -0.66 -28.82
CA LYS A 363 -9.12 0.65 -29.50
C LYS A 363 -8.62 1.79 -28.63
N ALA A 364 -8.89 1.74 -27.32
CA ALA A 364 -8.53 2.75 -26.36
C ALA A 364 -8.37 2.15 -24.96
N GLU A 365 -7.46 2.68 -24.17
CA GLU A 365 -7.23 2.32 -22.77
C GLU A 365 -7.13 3.60 -21.95
N VAL A 366 -7.84 3.67 -20.82
CA VAL A 366 -7.68 4.71 -19.78
C VAL A 366 -6.95 4.06 -18.62
N ASP A 367 -5.85 4.67 -18.19
CA ASP A 367 -4.91 4.09 -17.22
C ASP A 367 -5.61 3.71 -15.94
N PHE A 368 -6.44 4.63 -15.37
CA PHE A 368 -7.26 4.34 -14.21
C PHE A 368 -8.65 4.96 -14.33
N ILE A 369 -9.61 4.26 -13.75
CA ILE A 369 -10.91 4.83 -13.39
C ILE A 369 -11.22 4.41 -11.96
N PHE A 370 -11.76 5.30 -11.18
CA PHE A 370 -12.19 5.00 -9.83
C PHE A 370 -13.56 5.64 -9.54
N GLN A 371 -14.22 5.09 -8.54
CA GLN A 371 -15.48 5.62 -8.04
C GLN A 371 -15.20 6.52 -6.84
N ASP A 372 -15.67 7.76 -6.88
CA ASP A 372 -15.61 8.67 -5.73
C ASP A 372 -16.66 8.32 -4.67
N ARG A 373 -16.62 9.03 -3.53
CA ARG A 373 -17.54 8.80 -2.40
C ARG A 373 -19.01 9.10 -2.76
N ASN A 374 -19.28 9.84 -3.84
CA ASN A 374 -20.61 10.17 -4.32
C ASN A 374 -21.09 9.22 -5.42
N GLY A 375 -20.32 8.19 -5.73
CA GLY A 375 -20.64 7.22 -6.78
C GLY A 375 -20.28 7.67 -8.19
N LYS A 376 -19.60 8.83 -8.36
CA LYS A 376 -19.18 9.31 -9.68
C LYS A 376 -17.94 8.56 -10.15
N ILE A 377 -17.91 8.21 -11.43
CA ILE A 377 -16.76 7.54 -12.05
C ILE A 377 -15.82 8.59 -12.63
N ILE A 378 -14.60 8.64 -12.11
CA ILE A 378 -13.56 9.59 -12.49
C ILE A 378 -12.49 8.88 -13.31
N PRO A 379 -12.35 9.18 -14.61
CA PRO A 379 -11.26 8.67 -15.44
C PRO A 379 -9.97 9.46 -15.19
N VAL A 380 -8.86 8.74 -15.14
CA VAL A 380 -7.52 9.28 -14.87
C VAL A 380 -6.56 8.79 -15.95
N GLU A 381 -5.89 9.74 -16.59
CA GLU A 381 -4.80 9.50 -17.52
C GLU A 381 -3.48 9.92 -16.88
N VAL A 382 -2.47 9.07 -16.96
CA VAL A 382 -1.13 9.30 -16.38
C VAL A 382 -0.12 9.53 -17.49
N LYS A 383 0.69 10.57 -17.37
CA LYS A 383 1.81 10.87 -18.26
C LYS A 383 3.06 11.22 -17.45
N SER A 384 4.17 10.57 -17.75
CA SER A 384 5.46 10.90 -17.10
C SER A 384 6.06 12.23 -17.53
N SER A 385 5.55 12.84 -18.62
CA SER A 385 6.02 14.08 -19.21
C SER A 385 4.89 15.11 -19.35
N GLU A 386 5.19 16.27 -19.93
CA GLU A 386 4.19 17.31 -20.20
C GLU A 386 3.30 17.04 -21.42
N ASN A 387 3.47 15.92 -22.11
CA ASN A 387 2.68 15.62 -23.30
C ASN A 387 1.19 15.47 -22.97
N ASN A 388 0.32 16.16 -23.73
CA ASN A 388 -1.10 16.31 -23.40
C ASN A 388 -2.05 15.57 -24.32
N ARG A 389 -1.57 14.92 -25.34
CA ARG A 389 -2.47 14.24 -26.28
C ARG A 389 -2.90 12.88 -25.69
N SER A 390 -4.18 12.77 -25.35
CA SER A 390 -4.80 11.53 -24.90
C SER A 390 -6.03 11.22 -25.76
N ARG A 391 -5.81 10.45 -26.82
CA ARG A 391 -6.90 9.96 -27.68
C ARG A 391 -7.85 9.05 -26.89
N SER A 392 -7.32 8.22 -26.03
CA SER A 392 -8.08 7.26 -25.24
C SER A 392 -9.00 7.94 -24.23
N LEU A 393 -8.51 8.94 -23.49
CA LEU A 393 -9.34 9.70 -22.56
C LEU A 393 -10.48 10.41 -23.29
N ASN A 394 -10.20 11.01 -24.47
CA ASN A 394 -11.23 11.66 -25.28
C ASN A 394 -12.32 10.69 -25.75
N LEU A 395 -11.96 9.47 -26.15
CA LEU A 395 -12.91 8.42 -26.51
C LEU A 395 -13.77 7.99 -25.31
N TYR A 396 -13.15 7.86 -24.12
CA TYR A 396 -13.86 7.57 -22.88
C TYR A 396 -14.87 8.67 -22.55
N VAL A 397 -14.43 9.94 -22.57
CA VAL A 397 -15.27 11.12 -22.30
C VAL A 397 -16.44 11.21 -23.26
N ALA A 398 -16.21 10.98 -24.54
CA ALA A 398 -17.28 10.98 -25.57
C ALA A 398 -18.35 9.88 -25.30
N LYS A 399 -17.90 8.70 -24.82
CA LYS A 399 -18.80 7.56 -24.55
C LYS A 399 -19.57 7.72 -23.24
N TYR A 400 -18.89 8.09 -22.13
CA TYR A 400 -19.48 8.04 -20.79
C TYR A 400 -19.86 9.39 -20.21
N LYS A 401 -19.35 10.49 -20.79
CA LYS A 401 -19.63 11.88 -20.38
C LYS A 401 -19.47 12.11 -18.87
N PRO A 402 -18.29 11.80 -18.27
CA PRO A 402 -18.04 12.06 -16.87
C PRO A 402 -18.12 13.57 -16.59
N ASP A 403 -18.42 13.96 -15.36
CA ASP A 403 -18.50 15.37 -14.94
C ASP A 403 -17.15 16.07 -15.19
N TYR A 404 -16.06 15.38 -14.91
CA TYR A 404 -14.70 15.78 -15.24
C TYR A 404 -13.78 14.57 -15.35
N SER A 405 -12.60 14.81 -15.88
CA SER A 405 -11.52 13.83 -15.97
C SER A 405 -10.27 14.37 -15.29
N ILE A 406 -9.37 13.51 -14.86
CA ILE A 406 -8.10 13.90 -14.29
C ILE A 406 -6.97 13.51 -15.25
N ARG A 407 -6.04 14.46 -15.46
CA ARG A 407 -4.77 14.20 -16.11
C ARG A 407 -3.65 14.42 -15.12
N ILE A 408 -2.96 13.35 -14.75
CA ILE A 408 -1.78 13.40 -13.89
C ILE A 408 -0.54 13.43 -14.76
N SER A 409 0.28 14.49 -14.64
CA SER A 409 1.46 14.65 -15.50
C SER A 409 2.52 15.56 -14.86
N ALA A 410 3.62 15.81 -15.59
CA ALA A 410 4.61 16.80 -15.17
C ALA A 410 4.12 18.26 -15.31
N LYS A 411 2.91 18.50 -15.82
CA LYS A 411 2.33 19.86 -15.87
C LYS A 411 1.85 20.33 -14.51
N ASN A 412 1.87 21.67 -14.34
CA ASN A 412 1.30 22.35 -13.18
C ASN A 412 -0.24 22.20 -13.12
N PHE A 413 -0.83 22.57 -11.99
CA PHE A 413 -2.28 22.57 -11.79
C PHE A 413 -3.01 23.41 -12.84
N GLY A 414 -4.23 23.01 -13.15
CA GLY A 414 -5.14 23.73 -14.02
C GLY A 414 -6.44 22.97 -14.21
N PHE A 415 -7.47 23.67 -14.70
CA PHE A 415 -8.74 23.08 -15.06
C PHE A 415 -9.22 23.66 -16.39
N GLU A 416 -9.29 22.86 -17.40
CA GLU A 416 -9.68 23.29 -18.75
C GLU A 416 -10.42 22.16 -19.47
N ASN A 417 -11.50 22.48 -20.19
CA ASN A 417 -12.32 21.52 -20.95
C ASN A 417 -12.77 20.31 -20.11
N ASN A 418 -13.18 20.53 -18.86
CA ASN A 418 -13.55 19.49 -17.90
C ASN A 418 -12.42 18.47 -17.61
N ILE A 419 -11.17 18.87 -17.83
CA ILE A 419 -9.99 18.09 -17.45
C ILE A 419 -9.23 18.84 -16.34
N LYS A 420 -9.14 18.19 -15.17
CA LYS A 420 -8.31 18.67 -14.06
C LYS A 420 -6.88 18.19 -14.26
N SER A 421 -5.96 19.11 -14.49
CA SER A 421 -4.52 18.82 -14.53
C SER A 421 -3.98 18.78 -13.11
N VAL A 422 -3.40 17.64 -12.74
CA VAL A 422 -2.81 17.40 -11.43
C VAL A 422 -1.33 17.04 -11.62
N PRO A 423 -0.40 17.78 -11.01
CA PRO A 423 1.01 17.42 -11.04
C PRO A 423 1.25 16.06 -10.38
N LEU A 424 2.22 15.29 -10.89
CA LEU A 424 2.60 13.98 -10.34
C LEU A 424 2.88 14.04 -8.82
N TYR A 425 3.50 15.12 -8.33
CA TYR A 425 3.76 15.30 -6.90
C TYR A 425 2.49 15.56 -6.06
N ALA A 426 1.35 15.83 -6.67
CA ALA A 426 0.12 16.23 -5.98
C ALA A 426 -0.95 15.11 -5.90
N VAL A 427 -0.63 13.88 -6.28
CA VAL A 427 -1.59 12.75 -6.29
C VAL A 427 -2.14 12.44 -4.89
N PHE A 428 -1.41 12.76 -3.83
CA PHE A 428 -1.87 12.63 -2.46
C PHE A 428 -3.06 13.54 -2.08
N CYS A 429 -3.41 14.49 -2.95
CA CYS A 429 -4.55 15.39 -2.77
C CYS A 429 -5.88 14.80 -3.28
N LEU A 430 -5.85 13.71 -4.07
CA LEU A 430 -7.03 13.08 -4.67
C LEU A 430 -7.92 12.41 -3.64
#